data_6e0b041c5a87381947f332772a825e00
#
_entry.id   6e0b041c5a87381947f332772a825e00
#
_cell.length_a   1.000
_cell.length_b   1.000
_cell.length_c   1.000
_cell.angle_alpha   90.00
_cell.angle_beta   90.00
_cell.angle_gamma   90.00
#
_symmetry.space_group_name_H-M   'P 1'
#
loop_
_entity.id
_entity.type
_entity.pdbx_description
1 polymer ?
#
loop_
_entity_poly.entity_id
_entity_poly.type
_entity_poly.pdbx_seq_one_letter_code
_entity_poly.pdbx_strand_id
1 'polypeptide(L)'
;MLRFSQIFGRRQLVALNTFSDLVLAARELVLEDALKLSSLKDGAGFADGYANAVSVYLSLGIGRSANYWSGLTAWGGEFIVQTFGRQAYPMIWDHAEANPFSSSTGNWLGAIDWIARVISNTLLETGIGVAEKIDAQ
;
A
#
# COMPACT_ATOMS: atom_id res chain seq x y z
N MET A 1 -3.99 -23.41 -14.76
CA MET A 1 -3.36 -22.70 -13.61
C MET A 1 -4.08 -21.39 -13.42
N LEU A 2 -4.67 -21.12 -12.25
CA LEU A 2 -5.34 -19.86 -11.97
C LEU A 2 -4.29 -18.74 -11.85
N ARG A 3 -4.57 -17.57 -12.47
CA ARG A 3 -3.69 -16.41 -12.32
C ARG A 3 -4.04 -15.66 -11.03
N PHE A 4 -3.06 -15.10 -10.36
CA PHE A 4 -3.25 -14.31 -9.14
C PHE A 4 -4.30 -13.20 -9.31
N SER A 5 -4.33 -12.57 -10.48
CA SER A 5 -5.32 -11.52 -10.79
C SER A 5 -6.79 -11.98 -10.73
N GLN A 6 -7.05 -13.30 -10.80
CA GLN A 6 -8.41 -13.84 -10.78
C GLN A 6 -9.07 -13.82 -9.39
N ILE A 7 -8.31 -13.57 -8.34
CA ILE A 7 -8.87 -13.37 -6.99
C ILE A 7 -9.48 -11.97 -6.81
N PHE A 8 -9.29 -11.08 -7.77
CA PHE A 8 -9.81 -9.71 -7.73
C PHE A 8 -10.94 -9.53 -8.74
N GLY A 9 -12.01 -8.89 -8.32
CA GLY A 9 -13.07 -8.42 -9.21
C GLY A 9 -12.58 -7.29 -10.12
N ARG A 10 -13.30 -7.04 -11.23
CA ARG A 10 -12.91 -6.00 -12.20
C ARG A 10 -12.80 -4.61 -11.56
N ARG A 11 -13.74 -4.24 -10.68
CA ARG A 11 -13.72 -2.94 -9.98
C ARG A 11 -12.53 -2.86 -9.02
N GLN A 12 -12.21 -3.94 -8.34
CA GLN A 12 -11.08 -4.04 -7.42
C GLN A 12 -9.75 -3.90 -8.16
N LEU A 13 -9.61 -4.51 -9.34
CA LEU A 13 -8.44 -4.32 -10.20
C LEU A 13 -8.30 -2.89 -10.69
N VAL A 14 -9.41 -2.25 -11.10
CA VAL A 14 -9.40 -0.83 -11.47
C VAL A 14 -8.94 0.02 -10.28
N ALA A 15 -9.48 -0.20 -9.09
CA ALA A 15 -9.08 0.54 -7.90
C ALA A 15 -7.58 0.34 -7.60
N LEU A 16 -7.09 -0.89 -7.54
CA LEU A 16 -5.69 -1.19 -7.26
C LEU A 16 -4.74 -0.53 -8.28
N ASN A 17 -5.06 -0.64 -9.57
CA ASN A 17 -4.25 0.00 -10.62
C ASN A 17 -4.28 1.53 -10.52
N THR A 18 -5.47 2.11 -10.32
CA THR A 18 -5.60 3.57 -10.18
C THR A 18 -4.81 4.09 -8.99
N PHE A 19 -4.91 3.45 -7.82
CA PHE A 19 -4.11 3.86 -6.66
C PHE A 19 -2.62 3.64 -6.88
N SER A 20 -2.20 2.60 -7.61
CA SER A 20 -0.80 2.40 -7.99
C SER A 20 -0.28 3.54 -8.88
N ASP A 21 -1.04 3.95 -9.87
CA ASP A 21 -0.68 5.07 -10.75
C ASP A 21 -0.62 6.39 -9.96
N LEU A 22 -1.56 6.59 -9.02
CA LEU A 22 -1.58 7.77 -8.15
C LEU A 22 -0.38 7.82 -7.18
N VAL A 23 0.18 6.70 -6.79
CA VAL A 23 1.44 6.70 -5.99
C VAL A 23 2.60 7.28 -6.79
N LEU A 24 2.71 6.95 -8.07
CA LEU A 24 3.72 7.55 -8.95
C LEU A 24 3.50 9.04 -9.13
N ALA A 25 2.27 9.47 -9.37
CA ALA A 25 1.92 10.88 -9.47
C ALA A 25 2.21 11.64 -8.15
N ALA A 26 1.90 11.04 -7.01
CA ALA A 26 2.20 11.61 -5.70
C ALA A 26 3.72 11.77 -5.47
N ARG A 27 4.54 10.80 -5.92
CA ARG A 27 5.99 10.90 -5.86
C ARG A 27 6.51 12.14 -6.59
N GLU A 28 6.00 12.40 -7.80
CA GLU A 28 6.42 13.57 -8.58
C GLU A 28 6.04 14.89 -7.89
N LEU A 29 4.85 14.98 -7.31
CA LEU A 29 4.42 16.15 -6.54
C LEU A 29 5.30 16.36 -5.29
N VAL A 30 5.60 15.29 -4.55
CA VAL A 30 6.47 15.36 -3.37
C VAL A 30 7.88 15.79 -3.77
N LEU A 31 8.41 15.28 -4.88
CA LEU A 31 9.72 15.68 -5.39
C LEU A 31 9.74 17.17 -5.74
N GLU A 32 8.73 17.65 -6.46
CA GLU A 32 8.61 19.05 -6.83
C GLU A 32 8.56 19.97 -5.60
N ASP A 33 7.76 19.61 -4.60
CA ASP A 33 7.64 20.40 -3.37
C ASP A 33 8.91 20.33 -2.52
N ALA A 34 9.56 19.16 -2.43
CA ALA A 34 10.83 19.02 -1.72
C ALA A 34 11.95 19.83 -2.38
N LEU A 35 12.00 19.90 -3.71
CA LEU A 35 12.96 20.73 -4.44
C LEU A 35 12.76 22.23 -4.15
N LYS A 36 11.53 22.70 -4.04
CA LYS A 36 11.23 24.10 -3.66
C LYS A 36 11.74 24.42 -2.25
N LEU A 37 11.65 23.46 -1.32
CA LEU A 37 12.08 23.62 0.07
C LEU A 37 13.60 23.45 0.23
N SER A 38 14.23 22.56 -0.55
CA SER A 38 15.65 22.23 -0.45
C SER A 38 16.59 23.28 -1.05
N SER A 39 16.05 24.34 -1.66
CA SER A 39 16.84 25.52 -2.11
C SER A 39 17.68 26.16 -0.98
N LEU A 40 17.52 25.67 0.25
CA LEU A 40 18.14 26.26 1.43
C LEU A 40 19.34 25.50 2.02
N LYS A 41 19.59 24.20 1.80
CA LYS A 41 20.78 23.52 2.38
C LYS A 41 21.27 22.17 1.81
N ASP A 42 20.45 21.25 1.23
CA ASP A 42 20.89 19.85 1.04
C ASP A 42 20.77 19.24 -0.38
N GLY A 43 20.45 20.03 -1.39
CA GLY A 43 20.54 19.60 -2.80
C GLY A 43 19.46 18.60 -3.28
N ALA A 44 19.47 18.37 -4.58
CA ALA A 44 18.53 17.49 -5.30
C ALA A 44 18.50 16.04 -4.80
N GLY A 45 19.60 15.56 -4.21
CA GLY A 45 19.68 14.17 -3.70
C GLY A 45 18.79 13.91 -2.50
N PHE A 46 18.64 14.89 -1.59
CA PHE A 46 17.72 14.76 -0.45
C PHE A 46 16.26 14.75 -0.90
N ALA A 47 15.90 15.64 -1.83
CA ALA A 47 14.53 15.74 -2.34
C ALA A 47 14.09 14.43 -3.03
N ASP A 48 14.96 13.84 -3.86
CA ASP A 48 14.68 12.56 -4.52
C ASP A 48 14.58 11.41 -3.51
N GLY A 49 15.52 11.34 -2.56
CA GLY A 49 15.47 10.35 -1.48
C GLY A 49 14.20 10.42 -0.66
N TYR A 50 13.74 11.64 -0.32
CA TYR A 50 12.50 11.85 0.40
C TYR A 50 11.28 11.43 -0.41
N ALA A 51 11.19 11.83 -1.68
CA ALA A 51 10.09 11.46 -2.57
C ALA A 51 10.03 9.93 -2.78
N ASN A 52 11.19 9.27 -2.92
CA ASN A 52 11.28 7.82 -3.01
C ASN A 52 10.78 7.15 -1.73
N ALA A 53 11.19 7.61 -0.56
CA ALA A 53 10.73 7.06 0.73
C ALA A 53 9.21 7.16 0.86
N VAL A 54 8.62 8.32 0.57
CA VAL A 54 7.16 8.51 0.61
C VAL A 54 6.46 7.55 -0.36
N SER A 55 6.95 7.41 -1.59
CA SER A 55 6.34 6.52 -2.58
C SER A 55 6.41 5.04 -2.16
N VAL A 56 7.50 4.61 -1.51
CA VAL A 56 7.63 3.26 -0.96
C VAL A 56 6.57 3.02 0.11
N TYR A 57 6.39 3.94 1.04
CA TYR A 57 5.36 3.79 2.09
C TYR A 57 3.95 3.80 1.53
N LEU A 58 3.64 4.64 0.54
CA LEU A 58 2.35 4.61 -0.15
C LEU A 58 2.15 3.29 -0.90
N SER A 59 3.19 2.72 -1.49
CA SER A 59 3.13 1.40 -2.16
C SER A 59 2.83 0.26 -1.18
N LEU A 60 3.34 0.32 0.05
CA LEU A 60 2.95 -0.62 1.10
C LEU A 60 1.45 -0.50 1.44
N GLY A 61 0.88 0.71 1.34
CA GLY A 61 -0.56 0.96 1.43
C GLY A 61 -1.36 0.21 0.37
N ILE A 62 -0.87 0.13 -0.88
CA ILE A 62 -1.49 -0.68 -1.93
C ILE A 62 -1.52 -2.17 -1.53
N GLY A 63 -0.39 -2.70 -1.08
CA GLY A 63 -0.30 -4.09 -0.63
C GLY A 63 -1.27 -4.41 0.51
N ARG A 64 -1.39 -3.50 1.49
CA ARG A 64 -2.37 -3.62 2.56
C ARG A 64 -3.81 -3.57 2.04
N SER A 65 -4.10 -2.66 1.12
CA SER A 65 -5.43 -2.52 0.53
C SER A 65 -5.82 -3.76 -0.29
N ALA A 66 -4.90 -4.35 -1.04
CA ALA A 66 -5.13 -5.59 -1.79
C ALA A 66 -5.61 -6.74 -0.89
N ASN A 67 -5.22 -6.74 0.39
CA ASN A 67 -5.67 -7.72 1.37
C ASN A 67 -7.18 -7.60 1.70
N TYR A 68 -7.77 -6.44 1.47
CA TYR A 68 -9.20 -6.17 1.70
C TYR A 68 -10.00 -5.96 0.42
N TRP A 69 -9.34 -5.70 -0.72
CA TRP A 69 -9.99 -5.44 -2.00
C TRP A 69 -9.92 -6.65 -2.92
N SER A 70 -10.33 -7.80 -2.45
CA SER A 70 -10.36 -9.04 -3.23
C SER A 70 -11.75 -9.70 -3.19
N GLY A 71 -11.98 -10.64 -4.07
CA GLY A 71 -13.16 -11.51 -4.05
C GLY A 71 -13.11 -12.62 -3.01
N LEU A 72 -12.08 -12.65 -2.16
CA LEU A 72 -11.89 -13.67 -1.11
C LEU A 72 -11.97 -13.08 0.31
N THR A 73 -12.45 -11.86 0.44
CA THR A 73 -12.77 -11.24 1.73
C THR A 73 -14.12 -11.73 2.26
N ALA A 74 -14.23 -11.93 3.54
CA ALA A 74 -15.46 -12.41 4.17
C ALA A 74 -16.03 -11.36 5.15
N TRP A 75 -17.34 -11.46 5.43
CA TRP A 75 -17.94 -10.71 6.51
C TRP A 75 -17.60 -11.32 7.87
N GLY A 76 -17.06 -10.50 8.78
CA GLY A 76 -16.76 -10.87 10.17
C GLY A 76 -17.79 -10.31 11.18
N GLY A 77 -19.02 -10.03 10.72
CA GLY A 77 -20.08 -9.36 11.48
C GLY A 77 -20.07 -7.86 11.19
N GLU A 78 -19.24 -7.10 11.87
CA GLU A 78 -19.16 -5.62 11.70
C GLU A 78 -17.92 -5.16 10.91
N PHE A 79 -17.08 -6.06 10.50
CA PHE A 79 -15.84 -5.76 9.77
C PHE A 79 -15.57 -6.75 8.65
N ILE A 80 -14.69 -6.38 7.75
CA ILE A 80 -14.23 -7.24 6.65
C ILE A 80 -13.01 -8.03 7.11
N VAL A 81 -13.08 -9.36 6.95
CA VAL A 81 -11.95 -10.26 7.20
C VAL A 81 -11.00 -10.23 5.99
N GLN A 82 -9.73 -10.08 6.27
CA GLN A 82 -8.68 -9.99 5.26
C GLN A 82 -8.48 -11.31 4.50
N THR A 83 -8.05 -11.21 3.24
CA THR A 83 -7.82 -12.34 2.33
C THR A 83 -6.64 -13.20 2.75
N PHE A 84 -5.51 -12.57 3.06
CA PHE A 84 -4.22 -13.23 3.26
C PHE A 84 -3.89 -13.47 4.75
N GLY A 85 -4.92 -13.52 5.61
CA GLY A 85 -4.73 -13.74 7.05
C GLY A 85 -4.38 -15.19 7.43
N ARG A 86 -4.47 -16.12 6.50
CA ARG A 86 -4.16 -17.55 6.67
C ARG A 86 -3.27 -18.04 5.53
N GLN A 87 -2.58 -19.16 5.74
CA GLN A 87 -1.72 -19.79 4.72
C GLN A 87 -2.50 -20.51 3.61
N ALA A 88 -3.83 -20.44 3.62
CA ALA A 88 -4.72 -21.03 2.61
C ALA A 88 -5.78 -20.02 2.20
N TYR A 89 -6.17 -20.04 0.90
CA TYR A 89 -7.30 -19.25 0.44
C TYR A 89 -8.61 -19.87 0.91
N PRO A 90 -9.47 -19.11 1.60
CA PRO A 90 -10.77 -19.61 2.00
C PRO A 90 -11.69 -19.74 0.78
N MET A 91 -12.57 -20.73 0.79
CA MET A 91 -13.70 -20.75 -0.13
C MET A 91 -14.77 -19.79 0.41
N ILE A 92 -15.05 -18.74 -0.33
CA ILE A 92 -16.02 -17.71 0.02
C ILE A 92 -17.21 -17.80 -0.92
N TRP A 93 -18.40 -17.95 -0.36
CA TRP A 93 -19.65 -17.99 -1.13
C TRP A 93 -20.18 -16.59 -1.46
N ASP A 94 -19.97 -15.66 -0.54
CA ASP A 94 -20.36 -14.26 -0.70
C ASP A 94 -19.28 -13.39 -0.09
N HIS A 95 -18.63 -12.55 -0.90
CA HIS A 95 -17.52 -11.72 -0.47
C HIS A 95 -17.98 -10.33 -0.07
N ALA A 96 -17.28 -9.77 0.92
CA ALA A 96 -17.45 -8.38 1.31
C ALA A 96 -16.65 -7.48 0.36
N GLU A 97 -17.26 -6.47 -0.23
CA GLU A 97 -16.54 -5.49 -1.04
C GLU A 97 -16.26 -4.23 -0.24
N ALA A 98 -14.97 -3.99 0.05
CA ALA A 98 -14.56 -2.78 0.75
C ALA A 98 -14.67 -1.54 -0.14
N ASN A 99 -15.19 -0.45 0.41
CA ASN A 99 -15.16 0.84 -0.26
C ASN A 99 -13.86 1.59 0.11
N PRO A 100 -12.97 1.88 -0.85
CA PRO A 100 -11.71 2.60 -0.60
C PRO A 100 -11.87 3.95 0.08
N PHE A 101 -13.00 4.61 -0.13
CA PHE A 101 -13.27 5.98 0.33
C PHE A 101 -14.15 6.04 1.59
N SER A 102 -14.51 4.90 2.18
CA SER A 102 -15.29 4.85 3.41
C SER A 102 -14.44 5.15 4.63
N SER A 103 -15.10 5.24 5.80
CA SER A 103 -14.43 5.24 7.11
C SER A 103 -14.40 3.86 7.77
N SER A 104 -14.83 2.80 7.06
CA SER A 104 -14.92 1.43 7.56
C SER A 104 -13.67 0.61 7.22
N THR A 105 -13.61 -0.62 7.72
CA THR A 105 -12.50 -1.56 7.46
C THR A 105 -12.20 -1.70 5.97
N GLY A 106 -10.94 -1.64 5.61
CA GLY A 106 -10.48 -1.79 4.23
C GLY A 106 -10.45 -0.49 3.42
N ASN A 107 -10.65 0.67 4.05
CA ASN A 107 -10.50 1.96 3.38
C ASN A 107 -9.01 2.32 3.18
N TRP A 108 -8.75 3.21 2.21
CA TRP A 108 -7.40 3.65 1.87
C TRP A 108 -6.71 4.43 2.98
N LEU A 109 -7.39 5.41 3.57
CA LEU A 109 -6.80 6.24 4.62
C LEU A 109 -6.43 5.41 5.85
N GLY A 110 -7.24 4.41 6.20
CA GLY A 110 -6.91 3.48 7.28
C GLY A 110 -5.69 2.61 6.97
N ALA A 111 -5.46 2.27 5.70
CA ALA A 111 -4.25 1.56 5.31
C ALA A 111 -3.01 2.43 5.49
N ILE A 112 -3.07 3.71 5.11
CA ILE A 112 -1.97 4.66 5.28
C ILE A 112 -1.71 4.98 6.75
N ASP A 113 -2.78 5.22 7.54
CA ASP A 113 -2.66 5.47 8.99
C ASP A 113 -1.96 4.30 9.71
N TRP A 114 -2.29 3.06 9.33
CA TRP A 114 -1.61 1.88 9.87
C TRP A 114 -0.10 1.88 9.57
N ILE A 115 0.29 2.22 8.35
CA ILE A 115 1.70 2.29 7.96
C ILE A 115 2.41 3.42 8.71
N ALA A 116 1.77 4.58 8.82
CA ALA A 116 2.31 5.71 9.57
C ALA A 116 2.55 5.35 11.05
N ARG A 117 1.63 4.62 11.69
CA ARG A 117 1.81 4.11 13.06
C ARG A 117 2.97 3.13 13.18
N VAL A 118 3.13 2.22 12.21
CA VAL A 118 4.27 1.30 12.20
C VAL A 118 5.59 2.07 12.13
N ILE A 119 5.71 3.02 11.21
CA ILE A 119 6.90 3.86 11.06
C ILE A 119 7.19 4.64 12.35
N SER A 120 6.16 5.24 12.95
CA SER A 120 6.31 6.02 14.18
C SER A 120 6.73 5.18 15.40
N ASN A 121 6.33 3.91 15.42
CA ASN A 121 6.65 2.98 16.51
C ASN A 121 7.94 2.18 16.26
N THR A 122 8.40 2.11 15.02
CA THR A 122 9.67 1.48 14.66
C THR A 122 10.77 2.51 14.90
N LEU A 123 11.14 2.69 16.15
CA LEU A 123 12.23 3.58 16.50
C LEU A 123 13.55 3.02 15.99
N LEU A 124 14.06 3.70 15.12
CA LEU A 124 15.36 4.08 14.62
C LEU A 124 16.54 3.54 15.45
N GLU A 125 16.76 2.25 15.39
CA GLU A 125 18.13 1.79 15.48
C GLU A 125 18.79 2.13 14.13
N THR A 126 19.80 2.97 14.18
CA THR A 126 20.54 3.50 13.04
C THR A 126 21.41 2.42 12.40
N GLY A 127 20.78 1.45 11.74
CA GLY A 127 21.42 0.48 10.89
C GLY A 127 21.17 0.81 9.42
N ILE A 128 22.20 0.75 8.59
CA ILE A 128 22.04 0.85 7.14
C ILE A 128 21.43 -0.48 6.65
N GLY A 129 20.18 -0.44 6.20
CA GLY A 129 19.56 -1.57 5.53
C GLY A 129 19.93 -1.60 4.05
N VAL A 130 20.37 -2.76 3.56
CA VAL A 130 20.60 -2.99 2.13
C VAL A 130 19.58 -4.02 1.64
N ALA A 131 18.86 -3.69 0.56
CA ALA A 131 17.95 -4.62 -0.10
C ALA A 131 18.43 -4.85 -1.54
N GLU A 132 18.64 -6.10 -1.90
CA GLU A 132 19.03 -6.49 -3.25
C GLU A 132 17.93 -7.35 -3.89
N LYS A 133 17.69 -7.14 -5.19
CA LYS A 133 16.81 -8.00 -5.98
C LYS A 133 17.62 -9.21 -6.42
N ILE A 134 17.36 -10.38 -5.80
CA ILE A 134 17.98 -11.65 -6.14
C ILE A 134 16.90 -12.56 -6.72
N ASP A 135 17.20 -13.24 -7.84
CA ASP A 135 16.31 -14.29 -8.36
C ASP A 135 16.32 -15.48 -7.40
N ALA A 136 15.14 -15.94 -7.04
CA ALA A 136 14.97 -17.18 -6.29
C ALA A 136 15.36 -18.36 -7.21
N GLN A 137 16.42 -19.05 -6.88
CA GLN A 137 16.83 -20.31 -7.52
C GLN A 137 16.09 -21.49 -6.91
#